data_27474c1b88e01cae893322a86a94e186
#
_entry.id   27474c1b88e01cae893322a86a94e186
#
_cell.length_a   1.000
_cell.length_b   1.000
_cell.length_c   1.000
_cell.angle_alpha   90.00
_cell.angle_beta   90.00
_cell.angle_gamma   90.00
#
_symmetry.space_group_name_H-M   'P 1'
#
loop_
_entity.id
_entity.type
_entity.pdbx_description
1 polymer ?
#
loop_
_entity_poly.entity_id
_entity_poly.type
_entity_poly.pdbx_seq_one_letter_code
_entity_poly.pdbx_strand_id
1 'polypeptide(L)'
;MNLNKKIKNNINIGNFKISQNSKCFIVAELSGNHSGKITNVFKAIDLIKRSGADAIKIQSYEPDTITLKSKNKYFYINDDSIWKGKYLYELYKSAYTPFSWHEKIFNYARKKKLLCFSSPFDKTSVDLLEKLKCPCYKIASAEIKDLNLIDHVAKKKKPIIISTGIADEFDIRLAIKRSIQKNRLFDLGPALHGTVPDRSRKK
;
A
#
# COMPACT_ATOMS: atom_id res chain seq x y z
N MET A 1 -7.84 26.19 -8.42
CA MET A 1 -7.49 25.23 -9.49
C MET A 1 -8.65 24.26 -9.63
N ASN A 2 -9.32 24.25 -10.79
CA ASN A 2 -10.53 23.45 -10.97
C ASN A 2 -10.13 21.98 -11.16
N LEU A 3 -10.26 21.17 -10.12
CA LEU A 3 -9.91 19.74 -10.09
C LEU A 3 -10.70 18.92 -11.11
N ASN A 4 -11.90 19.38 -11.50
CA ASN A 4 -12.81 18.66 -12.38
C ASN A 4 -12.32 18.52 -13.84
N LYS A 5 -11.33 19.28 -14.28
CA LYS A 5 -10.81 19.22 -15.66
C LYS A 5 -9.73 18.16 -15.92
N LYS A 6 -9.28 17.41 -14.90
CA LYS A 6 -8.19 16.42 -15.02
C LYS A 6 -8.53 15.01 -14.59
N ILE A 7 -9.80 14.72 -14.30
CA ILE A 7 -10.21 13.36 -13.91
C ILE A 7 -10.38 12.55 -15.19
N LYS A 8 -9.52 11.55 -15.37
CA LYS A 8 -9.74 10.55 -16.41
C LYS A 8 -10.67 9.46 -15.85
N ASN A 9 -11.64 9.05 -16.64
CA ASN A 9 -12.62 8.04 -16.25
C ASN A 9 -12.04 6.60 -16.22
N ASN A 10 -10.77 6.42 -16.55
CA ASN A 10 -10.13 5.11 -16.67
C ASN A 10 -8.70 5.12 -16.14
N ILE A 11 -8.38 4.16 -15.27
CA ILE A 11 -7.02 3.90 -14.78
C ILE A 11 -6.59 2.51 -15.24
N ASN A 12 -5.35 2.38 -15.70
CA ASN A 12 -4.77 1.09 -16.01
C ASN A 12 -3.76 0.69 -14.92
N ILE A 13 -3.99 -0.44 -14.25
CA ILE A 13 -3.03 -1.06 -13.34
C ILE A 13 -2.57 -2.36 -14.00
N GLY A 14 -1.37 -2.37 -14.55
CA GLY A 14 -0.93 -3.44 -15.42
C GLY A 14 -1.88 -3.59 -16.62
N ASN A 15 -2.43 -4.77 -16.80
CA ASN A 15 -3.39 -5.06 -17.87
C ASN A 15 -4.86 -4.83 -17.48
N PHE A 16 -5.13 -4.38 -16.23
CA PHE A 16 -6.47 -4.14 -15.76
C PHE A 16 -6.87 -2.68 -15.99
N LYS A 17 -8.03 -2.51 -16.63
CA LYS A 17 -8.68 -1.21 -16.76
C LYS A 17 -9.68 -1.04 -15.62
N ILE A 18 -9.50 0.00 -14.83
CA ILE A 18 -10.40 0.39 -13.74
C ILE A 18 -11.23 1.57 -14.23
N SER A 19 -12.55 1.42 -14.22
CA SER A 19 -13.51 2.45 -14.61
C SER A 19 -14.85 2.18 -13.94
N GLN A 20 -15.80 3.12 -14.03
CA GLN A 20 -17.14 2.94 -13.49
C GLN A 20 -17.87 1.70 -14.02
N ASN A 21 -17.58 1.30 -15.28
CA ASN A 21 -18.24 0.20 -15.96
C ASN A 21 -17.37 -1.07 -16.04
N SER A 22 -16.18 -1.09 -15.42
CA SER A 22 -15.33 -2.28 -15.38
C SER A 22 -15.73 -3.20 -14.23
N LYS A 23 -15.36 -4.48 -14.33
CA LYS A 23 -15.44 -5.39 -13.18
C LYS A 23 -14.65 -4.82 -12.01
N CYS A 24 -15.09 -5.11 -10.79
CA CYS A 24 -14.37 -4.75 -9.59
C CYS A 24 -12.95 -5.36 -9.62
N PHE A 25 -11.95 -4.55 -9.34
CA PHE A 25 -10.56 -4.99 -9.20
C PHE A 25 -10.33 -5.47 -7.77
N ILE A 26 -10.20 -6.79 -7.60
CA ILE A 26 -10.09 -7.42 -6.29
C ILE A 26 -8.63 -7.58 -5.91
N VAL A 27 -8.25 -6.96 -4.80
CA VAL A 27 -6.89 -6.99 -4.25
C VAL A 27 -6.88 -7.76 -2.94
N ALA A 28 -6.12 -8.85 -2.89
CA ALA A 28 -5.87 -9.56 -1.64
C ALA A 28 -4.68 -8.94 -0.90
N GLU A 29 -4.86 -8.68 0.38
CA GLU A 29 -3.83 -8.11 1.24
C GLU A 29 -3.09 -9.21 2.00
N LEU A 30 -1.79 -9.36 1.76
CA LEU A 30 -0.94 -10.25 2.56
C LEU A 30 -0.43 -9.56 3.82
N SER A 31 -0.11 -8.25 3.72
CA SER A 31 0.52 -7.50 4.81
C SER A 31 1.81 -8.19 5.31
N GLY A 32 2.00 -8.29 6.63
CA GLY A 32 3.07 -9.04 7.28
C GLY A 32 2.72 -10.50 7.63
N ASN A 33 1.62 -11.05 7.09
CA ASN A 33 1.09 -12.36 7.47
C ASN A 33 1.82 -13.55 6.82
N HIS A 34 3.13 -13.49 6.75
CA HIS A 34 3.97 -14.56 6.23
C HIS A 34 4.74 -15.36 7.31
N SER A 35 4.59 -14.95 8.59
CA SER A 35 5.25 -15.63 9.73
C SER A 35 6.75 -15.82 9.51
N GLY A 36 7.45 -14.85 8.93
CA GLY A 36 8.89 -14.89 8.67
C GLY A 36 9.35 -15.94 7.65
N LYS A 37 8.44 -16.50 6.83
CA LYS A 37 8.77 -17.54 5.85
C LYS A 37 8.30 -17.17 4.45
N ILE A 38 9.22 -17.07 3.49
CA ILE A 38 8.88 -16.78 2.09
C ILE A 38 7.97 -17.85 1.46
N THR A 39 8.09 -19.10 1.92
CA THR A 39 7.22 -20.20 1.46
C THR A 39 5.75 -19.94 1.74
N ASN A 40 5.43 -19.25 2.85
CA ASN A 40 4.06 -18.86 3.16
C ASN A 40 3.55 -17.79 2.19
N VAL A 41 4.42 -16.88 1.74
CA VAL A 41 4.08 -15.91 0.70
C VAL A 41 3.71 -16.60 -0.61
N PHE A 42 4.49 -17.61 -1.03
CA PHE A 42 4.19 -18.37 -2.24
C PHE A 42 2.88 -19.15 -2.13
N LYS A 43 2.63 -19.79 -0.98
CA LYS A 43 1.34 -20.45 -0.71
C LYS A 43 0.17 -19.46 -0.77
N ALA A 44 0.35 -18.27 -0.18
CA ALA A 44 -0.66 -17.22 -0.23
C ALA A 44 -0.94 -16.77 -1.68
N ILE A 45 0.10 -16.57 -2.50
CA ILE A 45 -0.06 -16.23 -3.93
C ILE A 45 -0.87 -17.31 -4.65
N ASP A 46 -0.59 -18.59 -4.41
CA ASP A 46 -1.33 -19.69 -5.03
C ASP A 46 -2.82 -19.72 -4.59
N LEU A 47 -3.09 -19.48 -3.31
CA LEU A 47 -4.44 -19.41 -2.77
C LEU A 47 -5.21 -18.20 -3.34
N ILE A 48 -4.59 -17.03 -3.34
CA ILE A 48 -5.14 -15.78 -3.88
C ILE A 48 -5.48 -15.96 -5.37
N LYS A 49 -4.58 -16.58 -6.13
CA LYS A 49 -4.84 -16.85 -7.55
C LYS A 49 -6.04 -17.78 -7.74
N ARG A 50 -6.15 -18.82 -6.92
CA ARG A 50 -7.29 -19.76 -6.97
C ARG A 50 -8.60 -19.15 -6.56
N SER A 51 -8.58 -18.17 -5.63
CA SER A 51 -9.79 -17.45 -5.19
C SER A 51 -10.34 -16.47 -6.24
N GLY A 52 -9.62 -16.25 -7.36
CA GLY A 52 -10.05 -15.36 -8.42
C GLY A 52 -9.73 -13.88 -8.18
N ALA A 53 -8.93 -13.54 -7.17
CA ALA A 53 -8.44 -12.18 -7.00
C ALA A 53 -7.53 -11.76 -8.14
N ASP A 54 -7.51 -10.46 -8.44
CA ASP A 54 -6.77 -9.86 -9.55
C ASP A 54 -5.34 -9.50 -9.16
N ALA A 55 -5.12 -9.17 -7.89
CA ALA A 55 -3.82 -8.74 -7.39
C ALA A 55 -3.56 -9.19 -5.95
N ILE A 56 -2.28 -9.27 -5.61
CA ILE A 56 -1.79 -9.33 -4.23
C ILE A 56 -1.09 -8.01 -3.89
N LYS A 57 -1.36 -7.48 -2.69
CA LYS A 57 -0.64 -6.35 -2.13
C LYS A 57 0.22 -6.79 -0.95
N ILE A 58 1.49 -6.38 -0.96
CA ILE A 58 2.45 -6.56 0.12
C ILE A 58 2.86 -5.23 0.72
N GLN A 59 3.70 -5.24 1.73
CA GLN A 59 4.30 -4.05 2.34
C GLN A 59 5.80 -4.06 2.13
N SER A 60 6.38 -2.88 1.90
CA SER A 60 7.81 -2.69 1.66
C SER A 60 8.34 -1.61 2.59
N TYR A 61 9.04 -2.04 3.62
CA TYR A 61 9.74 -1.19 4.58
C TYR A 61 10.86 -1.99 5.26
N GLU A 62 11.77 -1.29 5.87
CA GLU A 62 12.64 -1.85 6.89
C GLU A 62 12.26 -1.28 8.26
N PRO A 63 12.47 -2.01 9.37
CA PRO A 63 12.09 -1.52 10.70
C PRO A 63 12.66 -0.14 11.02
N ASP A 64 13.88 0.14 10.56
CA ASP A 64 14.58 1.42 10.79
C ASP A 64 14.02 2.59 9.96
N THR A 65 13.24 2.30 8.91
CA THR A 65 12.63 3.35 8.06
C THR A 65 11.20 3.68 8.45
N ILE A 66 10.55 2.85 9.28
CA ILE A 66 9.15 3.04 9.68
C ILE A 66 9.01 3.52 11.12
N THR A 67 9.97 3.22 12.01
CA THR A 67 9.95 3.62 13.41
C THR A 67 11.34 3.73 14.01
N LEU A 68 11.44 4.35 15.18
CA LEU A 68 12.68 4.43 15.94
C LEU A 68 12.86 3.19 16.82
N LYS A 69 14.09 2.70 16.92
CA LYS A 69 14.47 1.66 17.88
C LYS A 69 14.55 2.27 19.28
N SER A 70 13.41 2.38 19.96
CA SER A 70 13.29 3.02 21.26
C SER A 70 12.43 2.18 22.19
N LYS A 71 12.82 2.15 23.48
CA LYS A 71 12.03 1.57 24.57
C LYS A 71 11.22 2.64 25.33
N ASN A 72 11.10 3.84 24.79
CA ASN A 72 10.26 4.89 25.38
C ASN A 72 8.78 4.46 25.35
N LYS A 73 8.01 4.90 26.34
CA LYS A 73 6.57 4.60 26.49
C LYS A 73 5.74 4.92 25.23
N TYR A 74 6.13 5.90 24.44
CA TYR A 74 5.44 6.28 23.20
C TYR A 74 5.59 5.23 22.07
N PHE A 75 6.54 4.33 22.19
CA PHE A 75 6.76 3.22 21.25
C PHE A 75 6.31 1.89 21.82
N TYR A 76 5.68 1.88 23.00
CA TYR A 76 5.14 0.68 23.64
C TYR A 76 3.65 0.59 23.37
N ILE A 77 3.20 -0.57 22.88
CA ILE A 77 1.80 -0.83 22.56
C ILE A 77 1.07 -1.24 23.84
N ASN A 78 0.23 -0.33 24.33
CA ASN A 78 -0.52 -0.52 25.58
C ASN A 78 -2.05 -0.48 25.35
N ASP A 79 -2.50 -0.67 24.12
CA ASP A 79 -3.92 -0.83 23.79
C ASP A 79 -4.36 -2.30 23.90
N ASP A 80 -5.65 -2.56 23.73
CA ASP A 80 -6.20 -3.93 23.76
C ASP A 80 -6.05 -4.68 22.43
N SER A 81 -5.11 -4.30 21.58
CA SER A 81 -4.78 -5.03 20.38
C SER A 81 -4.03 -6.33 20.68
N ILE A 82 -4.00 -7.23 19.70
CA ILE A 82 -3.20 -8.47 19.75
C ILE A 82 -1.69 -8.23 19.87
N TRP A 83 -1.27 -6.97 19.71
CA TRP A 83 0.14 -6.55 19.79
C TRP A 83 0.52 -5.97 21.14
N LYS A 84 -0.43 -5.88 22.09
CA LYS A 84 -0.21 -5.37 23.46
C LYS A 84 1.05 -5.98 24.10
N GLY A 85 1.82 -5.15 24.73
CA GLY A 85 3.05 -5.59 25.40
C GLY A 85 4.31 -5.60 24.52
N LYS A 86 4.21 -5.20 23.26
CA LYS A 86 5.37 -5.12 22.34
C LYS A 86 5.78 -3.67 22.12
N TYR A 87 7.06 -3.49 21.80
CA TYR A 87 7.53 -2.23 21.23
C TYR A 87 7.34 -2.22 19.72
N LEU A 88 7.02 -1.04 19.16
CA LEU A 88 6.77 -0.88 17.73
C LEU A 88 7.91 -1.42 16.85
N TYR A 89 9.16 -1.14 17.22
CA TYR A 89 10.32 -1.62 16.47
C TYR A 89 10.35 -3.17 16.39
N GLU A 90 10.12 -3.84 17.51
CA GLU A 90 10.13 -5.32 17.57
C GLU A 90 8.96 -5.89 16.75
N LEU A 91 7.80 -5.23 16.81
CA LEU A 91 6.64 -5.60 16.01
C LEU A 91 6.96 -5.50 14.52
N TYR A 92 7.43 -4.34 14.05
CA TYR A 92 7.76 -4.13 12.66
C TYR A 92 8.88 -5.06 12.18
N LYS A 93 9.88 -5.31 13.03
CA LYS A 93 10.95 -6.26 12.73
C LYS A 93 10.45 -7.70 12.57
N SER A 94 9.41 -8.10 13.29
CA SER A 94 8.82 -9.43 13.15
C SER A 94 7.91 -9.59 11.94
N ALA A 95 7.38 -8.47 11.42
CA ALA A 95 6.34 -8.45 10.38
C ALA A 95 6.83 -7.96 9.00
N TYR A 96 8.03 -7.38 8.91
CA TYR A 96 8.51 -6.82 7.64
C TYR A 96 8.77 -7.92 6.60
N THR A 97 8.59 -7.57 5.34
CA THR A 97 8.97 -8.42 4.21
C THR A 97 10.40 -8.07 3.80
N PRO A 98 11.39 -8.96 4.01
CA PRO A 98 12.78 -8.67 3.66
C PRO A 98 12.93 -8.23 2.20
N PHE A 99 13.72 -7.21 1.92
CA PHE A 99 13.95 -6.70 0.55
C PHE A 99 14.48 -7.78 -0.39
N SER A 100 15.29 -8.72 0.14
CA SER A 100 15.78 -9.88 -0.62
C SER A 100 14.69 -10.84 -1.10
N TRP A 101 13.48 -10.76 -0.55
CA TRP A 101 12.35 -11.58 -0.98
C TRP A 101 11.55 -10.94 -2.12
N HIS A 102 11.57 -9.61 -2.23
CA HIS A 102 10.69 -8.88 -3.15
C HIS A 102 10.82 -9.35 -4.58
N GLU A 103 12.04 -9.52 -5.09
CA GLU A 103 12.25 -10.00 -6.45
C GLU A 103 11.63 -11.40 -6.66
N LYS A 104 11.84 -12.30 -5.72
CA LYS A 104 11.29 -13.66 -5.76
C LYS A 104 9.76 -13.64 -5.72
N ILE A 105 9.18 -12.78 -4.88
CA ILE A 105 7.72 -12.61 -4.74
C ILE A 105 7.12 -12.06 -6.04
N PHE A 106 7.68 -10.98 -6.58
CA PHE A 106 7.20 -10.38 -7.83
C PHE A 106 7.31 -11.34 -9.01
N ASN A 107 8.42 -12.08 -9.11
CA ASN A 107 8.62 -13.07 -10.15
C ASN A 107 7.63 -14.24 -10.02
N TYR A 108 7.39 -14.73 -8.80
CA TYR A 108 6.45 -15.81 -8.55
C TYR A 108 5.01 -15.38 -8.88
N ALA A 109 4.58 -14.21 -8.43
CA ALA A 109 3.26 -13.67 -8.74
C ALA A 109 3.09 -13.51 -10.27
N ARG A 110 4.10 -12.98 -10.96
CA ARG A 110 4.09 -12.84 -12.44
C ARG A 110 3.96 -14.18 -13.14
N LYS A 111 4.70 -15.21 -12.68
CA LYS A 111 4.59 -16.60 -13.19
C LYS A 111 3.16 -17.14 -13.03
N LYS A 112 2.48 -16.78 -11.95
CA LYS A 112 1.08 -17.17 -11.68
C LYS A 112 0.05 -16.26 -12.38
N LYS A 113 0.48 -15.29 -13.19
CA LYS A 113 -0.40 -14.30 -13.83
C LYS A 113 -1.28 -13.58 -12.81
N LEU A 114 -0.70 -13.23 -11.65
CA LEU A 114 -1.30 -12.43 -10.60
C LEU A 114 -0.54 -11.10 -10.52
N LEU A 115 -1.24 -9.97 -10.52
CA LEU A 115 -0.59 -8.68 -10.29
C LEU A 115 -0.05 -8.63 -8.86
N CYS A 116 1.15 -8.09 -8.72
CA CYS A 116 1.76 -7.82 -7.41
C CYS A 116 2.16 -6.37 -7.33
N PHE A 117 1.72 -5.70 -6.27
CA PHE A 117 2.16 -4.35 -5.94
C PHE A 117 2.34 -4.18 -4.43
N SER A 118 2.82 -3.02 -4.00
CA SER A 118 3.17 -2.82 -2.61
C SER A 118 2.78 -1.44 -2.09
N SER A 119 2.68 -1.36 -0.75
CA SER A 119 2.75 -0.09 -0.03
C SER A 119 4.21 0.14 0.38
N PRO A 120 4.92 1.10 -0.22
CA PRO A 120 6.21 1.57 0.29
C PRO A 120 5.99 2.54 1.45
N PHE A 121 6.89 2.50 2.44
CA PHE A 121 6.86 3.40 3.59
C PHE A 121 8.05 4.38 3.60
N ASP A 122 8.94 4.27 2.63
CA ASP A 122 10.11 5.12 2.47
C ASP A 122 10.56 5.18 1.00
N LYS A 123 11.51 6.09 0.71
CA LYS A 123 12.02 6.30 -0.64
C LYS A 123 12.81 5.10 -1.17
N THR A 124 13.54 4.39 -0.31
CA THR A 124 14.35 3.23 -0.73
C THR A 124 13.45 2.07 -1.14
N SER A 125 12.33 1.88 -0.45
CA SER A 125 11.27 0.95 -0.81
C SER A 125 10.65 1.29 -2.18
N VAL A 126 10.39 2.57 -2.45
CA VAL A 126 9.87 3.01 -3.76
C VAL A 126 10.87 2.69 -4.87
N ASP A 127 12.16 2.95 -4.65
CA ASP A 127 13.20 2.71 -5.65
C ASP A 127 13.42 1.21 -5.90
N LEU A 128 13.33 0.38 -4.86
CA LEU A 128 13.30 -1.08 -5.00
C LEU A 128 12.12 -1.52 -5.87
N LEU A 129 10.91 -1.06 -5.55
CA LEU A 129 9.69 -1.42 -6.26
C LEU A 129 9.73 -0.96 -7.74
N GLU A 130 10.37 0.19 -8.02
CA GLU A 130 10.56 0.66 -9.38
C GLU A 130 11.45 -0.30 -10.20
N LYS A 131 12.58 -0.76 -9.62
CA LYS A 131 13.44 -1.78 -10.24
C LYS A 131 12.69 -3.07 -10.54
N LEU A 132 11.73 -3.45 -9.69
CA LEU A 132 10.90 -4.64 -9.85
C LEU A 132 9.71 -4.45 -10.82
N LYS A 133 9.58 -3.27 -11.44
CA LYS A 133 8.49 -2.92 -12.36
C LYS A 133 7.11 -3.02 -11.68
N CYS A 134 7.02 -2.55 -10.43
CA CYS A 134 5.76 -2.48 -9.71
C CYS A 134 4.71 -1.72 -10.53
N PRO A 135 3.49 -2.24 -10.75
CA PRO A 135 2.52 -1.64 -11.67
C PRO A 135 1.83 -0.40 -11.09
N CYS A 136 1.73 -0.27 -9.78
CA CYS A 136 1.16 0.87 -9.07
C CYS A 136 1.70 0.93 -7.64
N TYR A 137 1.47 2.04 -6.96
CA TYR A 137 1.89 2.25 -5.57
C TYR A 137 0.69 2.48 -4.67
N LYS A 138 0.76 1.99 -3.44
CA LYS A 138 -0.25 2.26 -2.42
C LYS A 138 0.36 3.15 -1.33
N ILE A 139 -0.20 4.33 -1.13
CA ILE A 139 0.09 5.18 0.03
C ILE A 139 -0.86 4.76 1.15
N ALA A 140 -0.30 4.23 2.23
CA ALA A 140 -1.08 3.80 3.37
C ALA A 140 -1.65 5.00 4.15
N SER A 141 -2.54 4.76 5.10
CA SER A 141 -3.32 5.84 5.72
C SER A 141 -2.46 6.83 6.50
N ALA A 142 -1.46 6.34 7.23
CA ALA A 142 -0.55 7.21 7.97
C ALA A 142 0.36 8.03 7.06
N GLU A 143 0.79 7.44 5.94
CA GLU A 143 1.74 8.02 4.99
C GLU A 143 1.13 9.10 4.10
N ILE A 144 -0.20 9.33 4.15
CA ILE A 144 -0.83 10.44 3.41
C ILE A 144 -0.26 11.82 3.82
N LYS A 145 0.27 11.92 5.02
CA LYS A 145 0.91 13.14 5.54
C LYS A 145 2.39 13.25 5.16
N ASP A 146 3.01 12.17 4.68
CA ASP A 146 4.39 12.20 4.17
C ASP A 146 4.40 12.70 2.72
N LEU A 147 4.41 14.01 2.55
CA LEU A 147 4.44 14.65 1.24
C LEU A 147 5.74 14.35 0.48
N ASN A 148 6.84 14.04 1.16
CA ASN A 148 8.11 13.69 0.51
C ASN A 148 8.04 12.29 -0.11
N LEU A 149 7.40 11.35 0.57
CA LEU A 149 7.11 10.03 0.02
C LEU A 149 6.17 10.13 -1.17
N ILE A 150 5.07 10.89 -1.05
CA ILE A 150 4.11 11.11 -2.13
C ILE A 150 4.79 11.72 -3.36
N ASP A 151 5.63 12.74 -3.18
CA ASP A 151 6.37 13.35 -4.28
C ASP A 151 7.32 12.35 -4.95
N HIS A 152 7.98 11.50 -4.17
CA HIS A 152 8.91 10.51 -4.71
C HIS A 152 8.16 9.43 -5.52
N VAL A 153 7.03 8.94 -5.00
CA VAL A 153 6.16 8.00 -5.72
C VAL A 153 5.59 8.63 -6.99
N ALA A 154 5.09 9.88 -6.93
CA ALA A 154 4.49 10.56 -8.06
C ALA A 154 5.46 10.78 -9.24
N LYS A 155 6.76 10.97 -8.96
CA LYS A 155 7.81 11.05 -9.99
C LYS A 155 7.94 9.77 -10.83
N LYS A 156 7.50 8.62 -10.32
CA LYS A 156 7.54 7.34 -11.05
C LYS A 156 6.44 7.24 -12.12
N LYS A 157 5.48 8.19 -12.16
CA LYS A 157 4.44 8.31 -13.19
C LYS A 157 3.59 7.06 -13.37
N LYS A 158 3.31 6.38 -12.27
CA LYS A 158 2.44 5.20 -12.21
C LYS A 158 1.17 5.49 -11.40
N PRO A 159 0.11 4.69 -11.53
CA PRO A 159 -1.07 4.83 -10.70
C PRO A 159 -0.74 4.80 -9.21
N ILE A 160 -1.44 5.63 -8.45
CA ILE A 160 -1.29 5.73 -7.00
C ILE A 160 -2.65 5.49 -6.36
N ILE A 161 -2.70 4.56 -5.41
CA ILE A 161 -3.86 4.30 -4.56
C ILE A 161 -3.56 4.97 -3.22
N ILE A 162 -4.43 5.86 -2.74
CA ILE A 162 -4.22 6.59 -1.49
C ILE A 162 -5.33 6.23 -0.50
N SER A 163 -4.96 5.77 0.70
CA SER A 163 -5.90 5.63 1.83
C SER A 163 -6.03 6.94 2.58
N THR A 164 -7.24 7.21 3.08
CA THR A 164 -7.61 8.48 3.71
C THR A 164 -8.10 8.34 5.15
N GLY A 165 -7.90 7.17 5.79
CA GLY A 165 -8.53 6.81 7.06
C GLY A 165 -8.22 7.74 8.24
N ILE A 166 -7.02 8.34 8.31
CA ILE A 166 -6.63 9.29 9.36
C ILE A 166 -6.52 10.73 8.85
N ALA A 167 -6.84 10.95 7.57
CA ALA A 167 -6.66 12.24 6.92
C ALA A 167 -7.92 13.09 7.05
N ASP A 168 -7.74 14.38 7.22
CA ASP A 168 -8.79 15.37 7.00
C ASP A 168 -8.86 15.79 5.52
N GLU A 169 -9.81 16.65 5.20
CA GLU A 169 -10.00 17.13 3.83
C GLU A 169 -8.77 17.90 3.30
N PHE A 170 -8.09 18.64 4.17
CA PHE A 170 -6.89 19.39 3.81
C PHE A 170 -5.75 18.43 3.41
N ASP A 171 -5.50 17.40 4.22
CA ASP A 171 -4.50 16.38 3.95
C ASP A 171 -4.75 15.70 2.60
N ILE A 172 -6.02 15.32 2.35
CA ILE A 172 -6.42 14.66 1.09
C ILE A 172 -6.19 15.57 -0.11
N ARG A 173 -6.65 16.83 -0.04
CA ARG A 173 -6.46 17.81 -1.11
C ARG A 173 -4.99 18.06 -1.39
N LEU A 174 -4.17 18.12 -0.35
CA LEU A 174 -2.73 18.34 -0.46
C LEU A 174 -2.03 17.15 -1.10
N ALA A 175 -2.33 15.92 -0.66
CA ALA A 175 -1.79 14.69 -1.23
C ALA A 175 -2.15 14.56 -2.72
N ILE A 176 -3.40 14.83 -3.09
CA ILE A 176 -3.86 14.84 -4.48
C ILE A 176 -3.10 15.89 -5.30
N LYS A 177 -3.00 17.12 -4.79
CA LYS A 177 -2.28 18.21 -5.47
C LYS A 177 -0.84 17.83 -5.75
N ARG A 178 -0.13 17.27 -4.76
CA ARG A 178 1.27 16.84 -4.90
C ARG A 178 1.40 15.70 -5.92
N SER A 179 0.52 14.71 -5.85
CA SER A 179 0.48 13.60 -6.80
C SER A 179 0.28 14.06 -8.23
N ILE A 180 -0.67 14.98 -8.48
CA ILE A 180 -0.97 15.51 -9.83
C ILE A 180 0.18 16.38 -10.37
N GLN A 181 0.78 17.24 -9.55
CA GLN A 181 1.84 18.15 -9.97
C GLN A 181 3.08 17.40 -10.47
N LYS A 182 3.40 16.26 -9.88
CA LYS A 182 4.57 15.44 -10.20
C LYS A 182 4.26 14.32 -11.18
N ASN A 183 3.03 13.81 -11.16
CA ASN A 183 2.57 12.73 -12.03
C ASN A 183 1.57 13.26 -13.05
N ARG A 184 2.00 13.50 -14.29
CA ARG A 184 1.12 13.98 -15.38
C ARG A 184 0.09 12.93 -15.84
N LEU A 185 0.22 11.67 -15.39
CA LEU A 185 -0.65 10.54 -15.71
C LEU A 185 -1.65 10.24 -14.59
N PHE A 186 -1.80 11.17 -13.63
CA PHE A 186 -2.62 10.96 -12.46
C PHE A 186 -4.10 10.86 -12.83
N ASP A 187 -4.72 9.80 -12.35
CA ASP A 187 -6.13 9.51 -12.52
C ASP A 187 -6.75 9.28 -11.13
N LEU A 188 -7.70 10.14 -10.75
CA LEU A 188 -8.49 9.96 -9.53
C LEU A 188 -9.56 8.89 -9.81
N GLY A 189 -9.20 7.62 -9.62
CA GLY A 189 -10.24 6.60 -9.47
C GLY A 189 -11.00 6.81 -8.16
N PRO A 190 -12.29 6.38 -8.08
CA PRO A 190 -13.01 6.41 -6.82
C PRO A 190 -12.21 5.62 -5.78
N ALA A 191 -11.87 6.25 -4.66
CA ALA A 191 -11.29 5.56 -3.54
C ALA A 191 -12.30 4.49 -3.11
N LEU A 192 -11.98 3.22 -3.32
CA LEU A 192 -12.75 2.13 -2.77
C LEU A 192 -12.52 2.15 -1.26
N HIS A 193 -13.36 2.86 -0.55
CA HIS A 193 -13.42 2.82 0.89
C HIS A 193 -13.87 1.41 1.29
N GLY A 194 -12.94 0.62 1.84
CA GLY A 194 -13.37 -0.39 2.77
C GLY A 194 -14.06 0.36 3.91
N THR A 195 -15.37 0.24 4.01
CA THR A 195 -16.15 0.74 5.13
C THR A 195 -15.61 0.07 6.38
N VAL A 196 -14.87 0.81 7.20
CA VAL A 196 -14.64 0.42 8.59
C VAL A 196 -16.03 0.49 9.24
N PRO A 197 -16.54 -0.61 9.82
CA PRO A 197 -17.79 -0.53 10.54
C PRO A 197 -17.67 0.50 11.65
N ASP A 198 -18.57 1.46 11.65
CA ASP A 198 -18.69 2.45 12.74
C ASP A 198 -18.94 1.71 14.07
N ARG A 199 -17.93 1.58 14.89
CA ARG A 199 -18.00 1.00 16.23
C ARG A 199 -18.57 1.95 17.28
N SER A 200 -19.02 3.15 16.90
CA SER A 200 -19.57 4.14 17.83
C SER A 200 -21.03 3.89 18.22
N ARG A 201 -21.70 2.88 17.65
CA ARG A 201 -23.08 2.51 18.02
C ARG A 201 -23.11 1.19 18.79
N LYS A 202 -22.67 1.20 20.04
CA LYS A 202 -23.22 0.31 21.08
C LYS A 202 -23.66 1.17 22.25
N LYS A 203 -24.98 1.33 22.35
CA LYS A 203 -25.66 1.65 23.62
C LYS A 203 -25.50 0.51 24.59
#